data_42c6d84e3b426c701efb598ebe6b0330
#
_entry.id   42c6d84e3b426c701efb598ebe6b0330
#
_cell.length_a   1.000
_cell.length_b   1.000
_cell.length_c   1.000
_cell.angle_alpha   90.00
_cell.angle_beta   90.00
_cell.angle_gamma   90.00
#
_symmetry.space_group_name_H-M   'P 1'
#
loop_
_entity.id
_entity.type
_entity.pdbx_description
1 polymer ?
#
loop_
_entity_poly.entity_id
_entity_poly.type
_entity_poly.pdbx_seq_one_letter_code
_entity_poly.pdbx_strand_id
1 'polypeptide(L)'
;LNQFPRNIFRGTSEAYRYDEAALVCASDGIEKGQLAGLAVPQQAFFLMPYQHSEDIVVQRAGMELMQGMVDEVPQEWGTCAGTFLDFARMHHDIVASYGRFPHRNAVVGRTSTEAETRYLAEGGHNFGQAG
;
A
#
# COMPACT_ATOMS: atom_id res chain seq x y z
N LEU A 1 6.14 -7.32 -8.39
CA LEU A 1 4.96 -8.18 -8.67
C LEU A 1 3.65 -7.41 -8.70
N ASN A 2 3.40 -6.48 -7.79
CA ASN A 2 2.12 -5.78 -7.70
C ASN A 2 2.03 -4.48 -8.49
N GLN A 3 3.14 -3.85 -8.85
CA GLN A 3 3.14 -2.56 -9.55
C GLN A 3 2.85 -2.70 -11.05
N PHE A 4 3.44 -3.67 -11.72
CA PHE A 4 3.18 -3.93 -13.14
C PHE A 4 1.71 -4.29 -13.43
N PRO A 5 1.07 -5.20 -12.69
CA PRO A 5 -0.36 -5.46 -12.88
C PRO A 5 -1.23 -4.21 -12.74
N ARG A 6 -0.93 -3.32 -11.79
CA ARG A 6 -1.67 -2.06 -11.64
C ARG A 6 -1.56 -1.15 -12.86
N ASN A 7 -0.41 -1.12 -13.49
CA ASN A 7 -0.20 -0.29 -14.67
C ASN A 7 -0.81 -0.91 -15.93
N ILE A 8 -0.69 -2.24 -16.10
CA ILE A 8 -1.14 -2.95 -17.29
C ILE A 8 -2.65 -3.20 -17.25
N PHE A 9 -3.18 -3.59 -16.11
CA PHE A 9 -4.58 -4.00 -15.93
C PHE A 9 -5.41 -2.97 -15.14
N ARG A 10 -5.05 -1.69 -15.27
CA ARG A 10 -5.73 -0.60 -14.57
C ARG A 10 -7.25 -0.65 -14.74
N GLY A 11 -7.97 -0.52 -13.64
CA GLY A 11 -9.44 -0.54 -13.64
C GLY A 11 -10.05 -1.94 -13.76
N THR A 12 -9.27 -2.99 -13.58
CA THR A 12 -9.75 -4.38 -13.56
C THR A 12 -9.28 -5.12 -12.30
N SER A 13 -9.92 -6.23 -11.98
CA SER A 13 -9.51 -7.09 -10.85
C SER A 13 -8.12 -7.68 -11.01
N GLU A 14 -7.65 -7.86 -12.23
CA GLU A 14 -6.31 -8.37 -12.53
C GLU A 14 -5.21 -7.45 -12.00
N ALA A 15 -5.49 -6.16 -11.79
CA ALA A 15 -4.55 -5.22 -11.18
C ALA A 15 -4.07 -5.67 -9.80
N TYR A 16 -4.87 -6.47 -9.08
CA TYR A 16 -4.63 -6.90 -7.70
C TYR A 16 -4.23 -8.38 -7.57
N ARG A 17 -4.18 -9.09 -8.69
CA ARG A 17 -4.00 -10.55 -8.73
C ARG A 17 -2.77 -11.05 -8.00
N TYR A 18 -1.68 -10.29 -8.04
CA TYR A 18 -0.39 -10.70 -7.49
C TYR A 18 -0.05 -10.03 -6.15
N ASP A 19 -0.98 -9.33 -5.53
CA ASP A 19 -0.72 -8.60 -4.28
C ASP A 19 -0.29 -9.52 -3.14
N GLU A 20 -0.96 -10.65 -2.99
CA GLU A 20 -0.59 -11.62 -1.94
C GLU A 20 0.79 -12.23 -2.18
N ALA A 21 1.09 -12.62 -3.41
CA ALA A 21 2.40 -13.15 -3.77
C ALA A 21 3.50 -12.10 -3.56
N ALA A 22 3.23 -10.84 -3.86
CA ALA A 22 4.16 -9.74 -3.63
C ALA A 22 4.41 -9.53 -2.12
N LEU A 23 3.38 -9.63 -1.29
CA LEU A 23 3.49 -9.53 0.16
C LEU A 23 4.35 -10.67 0.74
N VAL A 24 4.13 -11.90 0.30
CA VAL A 24 4.94 -13.05 0.71
C VAL A 24 6.41 -12.83 0.34
N CYS A 25 6.69 -12.38 -0.89
CA CYS A 25 8.05 -12.07 -1.32
C CYS A 25 8.70 -10.97 -0.47
N ALA A 26 7.97 -9.90 -0.16
CA ALA A 26 8.49 -8.81 0.65
C ALA A 26 8.77 -9.26 2.10
N SER A 27 7.86 -10.01 2.69
CA SER A 27 8.02 -10.55 4.04
C SER A 27 9.23 -11.49 4.14
N ASP A 28 9.38 -12.41 3.20
CA ASP A 28 10.52 -13.32 3.12
C ASP A 28 11.84 -12.55 2.94
N GLY A 29 11.84 -11.53 2.09
CA GLY A 29 13.01 -10.68 1.89
C GLY A 29 13.42 -9.90 3.14
N ILE A 30 12.46 -9.42 3.93
CA ILE A 30 12.73 -8.73 5.19
C ILE A 30 13.34 -9.70 6.21
N GLU A 31 12.81 -10.92 6.35
CA GLU A 31 13.35 -11.94 7.23
C GLU A 31 14.80 -12.30 6.84
N LYS A 32 15.14 -12.26 5.56
CA LYS A 32 16.49 -12.49 5.05
C LYS A 32 17.40 -11.26 5.08
N GLY A 33 16.95 -10.15 5.65
CA GLY A 33 17.75 -8.93 5.75
C GLY A 33 17.98 -8.19 4.44
N GLN A 34 17.18 -8.45 3.40
CA GLN A 34 17.37 -7.87 2.07
C GLN A 34 16.98 -6.38 1.99
N LEU A 35 16.25 -5.87 2.97
CA LEU A 35 15.88 -4.44 3.02
C LEU A 35 17.09 -3.57 3.35
N ALA A 36 17.99 -4.05 4.21
CA ALA A 36 19.19 -3.34 4.59
C ALA A 36 20.11 -3.15 3.37
N GLY A 37 20.68 -1.97 3.23
CA GLY A 37 21.60 -1.65 2.11
C GLY A 37 20.90 -1.19 0.84
N LEU A 38 19.56 -1.21 0.77
CA LEU A 38 18.82 -0.59 -0.32
C LEU A 38 18.76 0.94 -0.15
N ALA A 39 18.74 1.66 -1.27
CA ALA A 39 18.48 3.09 -1.26
C ALA A 39 17.04 3.37 -0.77
N VAL A 40 16.77 4.56 -0.24
CA VAL A 40 15.46 4.93 0.33
C VAL A 40 14.29 4.66 -0.63
N PRO A 41 14.32 5.08 -1.90
CA PRO A 41 13.22 4.76 -2.82
C PRO A 41 13.05 3.25 -3.03
N GLN A 42 14.14 2.50 -3.08
CA GLN A 42 14.09 1.03 -3.22
C GLN A 42 13.47 0.36 -1.99
N GLN A 43 13.79 0.83 -0.78
CA GLN A 43 13.17 0.37 0.45
C GLN A 43 11.67 0.65 0.45
N ALA A 44 11.27 1.85 0.04
CA ALA A 44 9.86 2.22 -0.05
C ALA A 44 9.07 1.30 -1.01
N PHE A 45 9.61 1.03 -2.19
CA PHE A 45 9.00 0.08 -3.13
C PHE A 45 9.00 -1.36 -2.62
N PHE A 46 10.03 -1.76 -1.90
CA PHE A 46 10.10 -3.08 -1.27
C PHE A 46 8.97 -3.28 -0.24
N LEU A 47 8.59 -2.21 0.46
CA LEU A 47 7.53 -2.22 1.48
C LEU A 47 6.12 -1.98 0.91
N MET A 48 5.98 -1.62 -0.38
CA MET A 48 4.68 -1.38 -1.02
C MET A 48 3.66 -2.50 -0.84
N PRO A 49 4.04 -3.79 -0.91
CA PRO A 49 3.06 -4.85 -0.73
C PRO A 49 2.31 -4.80 0.61
N TYR A 50 2.93 -4.29 1.66
CA TYR A 50 2.25 -4.08 2.94
C TYR A 50 1.14 -3.03 2.84
N GLN A 51 1.38 -1.94 2.11
CA GLN A 51 0.39 -0.87 1.91
C GLN A 51 -0.78 -1.33 1.05
N HIS A 52 -0.58 -2.31 0.19
CA HIS A 52 -1.62 -2.82 -0.71
C HIS A 52 -2.53 -3.87 -0.04
N SER A 53 -2.17 -4.36 1.14
CA SER A 53 -2.99 -5.31 1.90
C SER A 53 -4.24 -4.66 2.48
N GLU A 54 -5.35 -5.38 2.46
CA GLU A 54 -6.59 -4.98 3.15
C GLU A 54 -6.67 -5.53 4.58
N ASP A 55 -5.60 -6.15 5.09
CA ASP A 55 -5.47 -6.61 6.46
C ASP A 55 -4.84 -5.51 7.33
N ILE A 56 -5.56 -5.06 8.36
CA ILE A 56 -5.08 -4.00 9.25
C ILE A 56 -3.81 -4.37 10.02
N VAL A 57 -3.61 -5.64 10.33
CA VAL A 57 -2.38 -6.11 11.01
C VAL A 57 -1.19 -5.95 10.07
N VAL A 58 -1.35 -6.31 8.81
CA VAL A 58 -0.32 -6.13 7.76
C VAL A 58 -0.05 -4.65 7.53
N GLN A 59 -1.08 -3.81 7.49
CA GLN A 59 -0.94 -2.36 7.35
C GLN A 59 -0.10 -1.77 8.49
N ARG A 60 -0.36 -2.17 9.72
CA ARG A 60 0.42 -1.71 10.89
C ARG A 60 1.87 -2.14 10.81
N ALA A 61 2.12 -3.40 10.46
CA ALA A 61 3.49 -3.90 10.29
C ALA A 61 4.23 -3.11 9.21
N GLY A 62 3.58 -2.81 8.11
CA GLY A 62 4.15 -1.99 7.03
C GLY A 62 4.46 -0.57 7.47
N MET A 63 3.60 0.06 8.25
CA MET A 63 3.85 1.39 8.81
C MET A 63 5.05 1.40 9.77
N GLU A 64 5.17 0.39 10.64
CA GLU A 64 6.29 0.27 11.57
C GLU A 64 7.62 0.12 10.82
N LEU A 65 7.64 -0.71 9.76
CA LEU A 65 8.82 -0.87 8.90
C LEU A 65 9.16 0.45 8.18
N MET A 66 8.18 1.17 7.69
CA MET A 66 8.37 2.45 7.03
C MET A 66 8.85 3.52 8.01
N GLN A 67 8.32 3.55 9.23
CA GLN A 67 8.78 4.44 10.29
C GLN A 67 10.25 4.15 10.66
N GLY A 68 10.62 2.88 10.78
CA GLY A 68 12.01 2.48 11.01
C GLY A 68 12.94 2.98 9.91
N MET A 69 12.51 2.93 8.64
CA MET A 69 13.25 3.51 7.53
C MET A 69 13.44 5.03 7.71
N VAL A 70 12.38 5.76 8.04
CA VAL A 70 12.42 7.22 8.25
C VAL A 70 13.37 7.58 9.39
N ASP A 71 13.38 6.80 10.47
CA ASP A 71 14.21 7.06 11.65
C ASP A 71 15.71 6.85 11.38
N GLU A 72 16.06 6.06 10.40
CA GLU A 72 17.45 5.68 10.08
C GLU A 72 18.05 6.39 8.86
N VAL A 73 17.23 7.09 8.07
CA VAL A 73 17.73 7.72 6.83
C VAL A 73 18.60 8.94 7.13
N PRO A 74 19.62 9.23 6.27
CA PRO A 74 20.34 10.49 6.31
C PRO A 74 19.39 11.68 6.15
N GLN A 75 19.77 12.82 6.75
CA GLN A 75 18.93 14.03 6.75
C GLN A 75 18.51 14.49 5.35
N GLU A 76 19.38 14.34 4.36
CA GLU A 76 19.09 14.68 2.96
C GLU A 76 17.92 13.90 2.34
N TRP A 77 17.60 12.72 2.89
CA TRP A 77 16.49 11.88 2.45
C TRP A 77 15.24 12.00 3.32
N GLY A 78 15.29 12.82 4.39
CA GLY A 78 14.22 12.91 5.38
C GLY A 78 12.87 13.30 4.80
N THR A 79 12.82 14.29 3.90
CA THR A 79 11.57 14.72 3.24
C THR A 79 11.02 13.62 2.34
N CYS A 80 11.87 12.97 1.55
CA CYS A 80 11.47 11.86 0.67
C CYS A 80 10.91 10.69 1.49
N ALA A 81 11.63 10.26 2.51
CA ALA A 81 11.20 9.18 3.41
C ALA A 81 9.89 9.50 4.13
N GLY A 82 9.74 10.75 4.60
CA GLY A 82 8.51 11.23 5.23
C GLY A 82 7.30 11.18 4.29
N THR A 83 7.48 11.49 3.02
CA THR A 83 6.43 11.38 2.01
C THR A 83 5.96 9.92 1.84
N PHE A 84 6.88 8.97 1.79
CA PHE A 84 6.52 7.55 1.74
C PHE A 84 5.77 7.10 2.99
N LEU A 85 6.17 7.57 4.17
CA LEU A 85 5.46 7.28 5.41
C LEU A 85 4.04 7.86 5.42
N ASP A 86 3.85 9.06 4.91
CA ASP A 86 2.53 9.68 4.79
C ASP A 86 1.60 8.88 3.88
N PHE A 87 2.10 8.36 2.77
CA PHE A 87 1.35 7.43 1.92
C PHE A 87 0.98 6.13 2.65
N ALA A 88 1.90 5.57 3.45
CA ALA A 88 1.62 4.39 4.24
C ALA A 88 0.51 4.64 5.28
N ARG A 89 0.54 5.78 5.95
CA ARG A 89 -0.53 6.20 6.88
C ARG A 89 -1.87 6.36 6.18
N MET A 90 -1.88 6.97 5.02
CA MET A 90 -3.11 7.15 4.22
C MET A 90 -3.76 5.80 3.90
N HIS A 91 -2.98 4.83 3.44
CA HIS A 91 -3.49 3.48 3.17
C HIS A 91 -4.01 2.80 4.45
N HIS A 92 -3.24 2.86 5.53
CA HIS A 92 -3.64 2.34 6.82
C HIS A 92 -4.96 2.92 7.30
N ASP A 93 -5.13 4.23 7.23
CA ASP A 93 -6.32 4.91 7.74
C ASP A 93 -7.58 4.53 6.96
N ILE A 94 -7.47 4.30 5.66
CA ILE A 94 -8.57 3.81 4.84
C ILE A 94 -8.97 2.39 5.29
N VAL A 95 -8.02 1.49 5.45
CA VAL A 95 -8.30 0.12 5.92
C VAL A 95 -8.81 0.13 7.36
N ALA A 96 -8.28 0.99 8.22
CA ALA A 96 -8.79 1.15 9.59
C ALA A 96 -10.24 1.64 9.62
N SER A 97 -10.62 2.52 8.71
CA SER A 97 -11.97 3.10 8.64
C SER A 97 -13.01 2.17 8.02
N TYR A 98 -12.64 1.46 6.96
CA TYR A 98 -13.57 0.68 6.13
C TYR A 98 -13.31 -0.83 6.14
N GLY A 99 -12.20 -1.29 6.71
CA GLY A 99 -11.78 -2.69 6.69
C GLY A 99 -11.25 -3.17 5.34
N ARG A 100 -11.24 -2.31 4.35
CA ARG A 100 -10.81 -2.58 2.97
C ARG A 100 -10.61 -1.28 2.19
N PHE A 101 -10.16 -1.39 0.95
CA PHE A 101 -10.08 -0.25 0.04
C PHE A 101 -11.37 -0.12 -0.78
N PRO A 102 -12.22 0.88 -0.49
CA PRO A 102 -13.51 1.03 -1.18
C PRO A 102 -13.40 1.20 -2.68
N HIS A 103 -12.33 1.83 -3.18
CA HIS A 103 -12.14 2.04 -4.62
C HIS A 103 -12.00 0.73 -5.43
N ARG A 104 -11.70 -0.39 -4.78
CA ARG A 104 -11.62 -1.72 -5.42
C ARG A 104 -12.97 -2.40 -5.56
N ASN A 105 -13.99 -1.98 -4.80
CA ASN A 105 -15.25 -2.72 -4.67
C ASN A 105 -15.87 -3.05 -6.02
N ALA A 106 -16.02 -2.06 -6.90
CA ALA A 106 -16.67 -2.27 -8.20
C ALA A 106 -15.95 -3.31 -9.05
N VAL A 107 -14.61 -3.25 -9.15
CA VAL A 107 -13.83 -4.13 -10.03
C VAL A 107 -13.67 -5.54 -9.49
N VAL A 108 -13.78 -5.72 -8.16
CA VAL A 108 -13.71 -7.06 -7.53
C VAL A 108 -15.09 -7.62 -7.17
N GLY A 109 -16.16 -6.95 -7.58
CA GLY A 109 -17.53 -7.44 -7.40
C GLY A 109 -18.06 -7.33 -5.97
N ARG A 110 -17.56 -6.39 -5.18
CA ARG A 110 -18.05 -6.12 -3.82
C ARG A 110 -19.06 -4.98 -3.82
N THR A 111 -20.10 -5.12 -3.02
CA THR A 111 -21.09 -4.05 -2.81
C THR A 111 -20.53 -3.05 -1.81
N SER A 112 -20.53 -1.76 -2.16
CA SER A 112 -20.13 -0.69 -1.24
C SER A 112 -21.19 -0.45 -0.18
N THR A 113 -20.75 -0.18 1.05
CA THR A 113 -21.62 0.33 2.11
C THR A 113 -22.02 1.78 1.82
N GLU A 114 -22.99 2.31 2.54
CA GLU A 114 -23.37 3.71 2.42
C GLU A 114 -22.19 4.65 2.74
N ALA A 115 -21.43 4.34 3.78
CA ALA A 115 -20.25 5.11 4.16
C ALA A 115 -19.16 5.09 3.06
N GLU A 116 -18.91 3.93 2.47
CA GLU A 116 -17.95 3.79 1.36
C GLU A 116 -18.42 4.54 0.11
N THR A 117 -19.72 4.47 -0.21
CA THR A 117 -20.31 5.20 -1.33
C THR A 117 -20.14 6.71 -1.15
N ARG A 118 -20.39 7.20 0.05
CA ARG A 118 -20.18 8.62 0.37
C ARG A 118 -18.71 9.02 0.25
N TYR A 119 -17.82 8.23 0.82
CA TYR A 119 -16.37 8.44 0.73
C TYR A 119 -15.90 8.56 -0.73
N LEU A 120 -16.32 7.65 -1.61
CA LEU A 120 -15.94 7.68 -3.02
C LEU A 120 -16.55 8.89 -3.75
N ALA A 121 -17.80 9.25 -3.45
CA ALA A 121 -18.48 10.40 -4.05
C ALA A 121 -17.85 11.74 -3.63
N GLU A 122 -17.30 11.83 -2.44
CA GLU A 122 -16.62 13.01 -1.89
C GLU A 122 -15.14 13.12 -2.33
N GLY A 123 -14.71 12.31 -3.29
CA GLY A 123 -13.35 12.34 -3.81
C GLY A 123 -12.35 11.48 -3.04
N GLY A 124 -12.81 10.41 -2.43
CA GLY A 124 -11.94 9.43 -1.76
C GLY A 124 -10.86 8.88 -2.67
N HIS A 125 -9.74 8.48 -2.08
CA HIS A 125 -8.57 8.03 -2.83
C HIS A 125 -8.84 6.78 -3.65
N ASN A 126 -8.47 6.79 -4.91
CA ASN A 126 -8.51 5.63 -5.80
C ASN A 126 -7.12 5.17 -6.27
N PHE A 127 -6.07 5.88 -5.87
CA PHE A 127 -4.68 5.56 -6.20
C PHE A 127 -4.42 5.40 -7.70
N GLY A 128 -5.14 6.18 -8.53
CA GLY A 128 -5.03 6.11 -9.98
C GLY A 128 -5.73 4.90 -10.61
N GLN A 129 -6.47 4.12 -9.85
CA GLN A 129 -7.31 3.02 -10.35
C GLN A 129 -8.75 3.53 -10.50
N ALA A 130 -9.26 3.55 -11.72
CA ALA A 130 -10.67 3.83 -11.96
C ALA A 130 -11.51 2.65 -11.41
N GLY A 131 -12.43 2.96 -10.54
CA GLY A 131 -13.35 1.97 -9.95
C GLY A 131 -14.70 1.95 -10.62
#